data_2e14af958860c28900a78445ff2e48d1
#
_entry.id   2e14af958860c28900a78445ff2e48d1
#
_cell.length_a   1.000
_cell.length_b   1.000
_cell.length_c   1.000
_cell.angle_alpha   90.00
_cell.angle_beta   90.00
_cell.angle_gamma   90.00
#
_symmetry.space_group_name_H-M   'P 1'
#
loop_
_entity.id
_entity.type
_entity.pdbx_description
1 polymer ?
#
loop_
_entity_poly.entity_id
_entity_poly.type
_entity_poly.pdbx_seq_one_letter_code
_entity_poly.pdbx_strand_id
1 'polypeptide(L)'
;PTLGTRVAALQAQNRWREAQALALAAPGRFSVNSDDGNLKYDQGDLISNAVGLTTELSMNWREWGAFVRATGFYDFETEDRDDISDAAKSRIGSRARLLDAFVYRDFSIGESVTGNVRIGKQAVSWGESTFIQGGINVVNPIDVSRLRVAGAELKEAFLPINSLWASFNLTENLALETLY
;
A
#
# COMPACT_ATOMS: atom_id res chain seq x y z
N PRO A 1 -20.92 -25.02 32.10
CA PRO A 1 -20.08 -23.85 31.91
C PRO A 1 -20.63 -23.00 30.76
N THR A 2 -20.69 -21.69 30.99
CA THR A 2 -21.11 -20.74 29.96
C THR A 2 -20.09 -20.71 28.80
N LEU A 3 -20.48 -20.20 27.63
CA LEU A 3 -19.58 -20.04 26.49
C LEU A 3 -18.31 -19.27 26.91
N GLY A 4 -18.48 -18.16 27.64
CA GLY A 4 -17.36 -17.37 28.12
C GLY A 4 -16.40 -18.14 29.03
N THR A 5 -16.90 -19.01 29.91
CA THR A 5 -16.06 -19.87 30.77
C THR A 5 -15.28 -20.89 29.96
N ARG A 6 -15.88 -21.44 28.88
CA ARG A 6 -15.20 -22.39 27.99
C ARG A 6 -14.13 -21.71 27.15
N VAL A 7 -14.42 -20.53 26.62
CA VAL A 7 -13.46 -19.69 25.88
C VAL A 7 -12.27 -19.34 26.79
N ALA A 8 -12.55 -18.82 28.01
CA ALA A 8 -11.49 -18.47 28.97
C ALA A 8 -10.62 -19.67 29.38
N ALA A 9 -11.24 -20.85 29.51
CA ALA A 9 -10.47 -22.07 29.82
C ALA A 9 -9.55 -22.51 28.68
N LEU A 10 -9.95 -22.36 27.44
CA LEU A 10 -9.11 -22.63 26.27
C LEU A 10 -7.98 -21.60 26.13
N GLN A 11 -8.28 -20.34 26.39
CA GLN A 11 -7.27 -19.25 26.40
C GLN A 11 -6.22 -19.50 27.49
N ALA A 12 -6.64 -19.91 28.69
CA ALA A 12 -5.73 -20.24 29.77
C ALA A 12 -4.82 -21.45 29.47
N GLN A 13 -5.22 -22.32 28.54
CA GLN A 13 -4.44 -23.45 28.03
C GLN A 13 -3.63 -23.07 26.78
N ASN A 14 -3.57 -21.83 26.40
CA ASN A 14 -2.91 -21.33 25.19
C ASN A 14 -3.48 -21.92 23.86
N ARG A 15 -4.74 -22.38 23.89
CA ARG A 15 -5.45 -22.97 22.74
C ARG A 15 -6.31 -21.92 22.05
N TRP A 16 -5.69 -20.84 21.58
CA TRP A 16 -6.37 -19.67 21.07
C TRP A 16 -7.25 -19.94 19.84
N ARG A 17 -6.80 -20.79 18.91
CA ARG A 17 -7.58 -21.15 17.71
C ARG A 17 -8.89 -21.84 18.06
N GLU A 18 -8.88 -22.72 19.05
CA GLU A 18 -10.07 -23.42 19.51
C GLU A 18 -11.00 -22.51 20.31
N ALA A 19 -10.42 -21.65 21.15
CA ALA A 19 -11.17 -20.61 21.87
C ALA A 19 -11.92 -19.70 20.89
N GLN A 20 -11.26 -19.29 19.84
CA GLN A 20 -11.81 -18.48 18.76
C GLN A 20 -12.89 -19.21 17.98
N ALA A 21 -12.63 -20.43 17.49
CA ALA A 21 -13.62 -21.20 16.76
C ALA A 21 -14.91 -21.38 17.59
N LEU A 22 -14.78 -21.61 18.90
CA LEU A 22 -15.89 -21.71 19.83
C LEU A 22 -16.63 -20.38 19.98
N ALA A 23 -15.91 -19.25 20.03
CA ALA A 23 -16.51 -17.93 20.13
C ALA A 23 -17.26 -17.53 18.85
N LEU A 24 -16.68 -17.80 17.67
CA LEU A 24 -17.26 -17.50 16.37
C LEU A 24 -18.46 -18.39 16.03
N ALA A 25 -18.49 -19.63 16.55
CA ALA A 25 -19.64 -20.53 16.38
C ALA A 25 -20.88 -20.10 17.19
N ALA A 26 -20.72 -19.15 18.12
CA ALA A 26 -21.82 -18.65 18.94
C ALA A 26 -22.67 -17.63 18.17
N PRO A 27 -23.98 -17.86 18.00
CA PRO A 27 -24.81 -16.95 17.23
C PRO A 27 -24.87 -15.55 17.86
N GLY A 28 -24.43 -14.55 17.11
CA GLY A 28 -24.73 -13.13 17.33
C GLY A 28 -23.99 -12.39 18.42
N ARG A 29 -22.95 -12.96 19.07
CA ARG A 29 -22.34 -12.34 20.27
C ARG A 29 -20.89 -11.90 20.13
N PHE A 30 -20.18 -12.35 19.11
CA PHE A 30 -18.78 -11.98 18.91
C PHE A 30 -18.59 -11.44 17.49
N SER A 31 -18.06 -10.25 17.40
CA SER A 31 -17.61 -9.66 16.14
C SER A 31 -16.16 -10.07 15.89
N VAL A 32 -15.83 -10.31 14.62
CA VAL A 32 -14.44 -10.48 14.16
C VAL A 32 -13.55 -9.29 14.55
N ASN A 33 -14.19 -8.12 14.75
CA ASN A 33 -13.52 -6.88 15.14
C ASN A 33 -13.36 -6.69 16.67
N SER A 34 -13.85 -7.63 17.49
CA SER A 34 -13.71 -7.59 18.96
C SER A 34 -12.49 -8.36 19.49
N ASP A 35 -11.65 -8.78 18.61
CA ASP A 35 -10.39 -9.45 18.90
C ASP A 35 -9.22 -8.49 18.64
N ASP A 36 -8.21 -8.59 19.47
CA ASP A 36 -7.00 -7.76 19.38
C ASP A 36 -6.01 -8.23 18.28
N GLY A 37 -6.50 -8.92 17.23
CA GLY A 37 -5.68 -9.50 16.17
C GLY A 37 -5.17 -10.93 16.46
N ASN A 38 -5.62 -11.54 17.57
CA ASN A 38 -5.15 -12.86 18.04
C ASN A 38 -5.92 -14.05 17.47
N LEU A 39 -6.93 -13.79 16.67
CA LEU A 39 -7.84 -14.84 16.19
C LEU A 39 -7.18 -15.93 15.36
N LYS A 40 -6.04 -15.63 14.75
CA LYS A 40 -5.37 -16.53 13.81
C LYS A 40 -3.97 -16.96 14.24
N TYR A 41 -3.47 -16.43 15.35
CA TYR A 41 -2.12 -16.71 15.83
C TYR A 41 -2.13 -17.05 17.31
N ASP A 42 -1.41 -18.10 17.69
CA ASP A 42 -1.12 -18.43 19.07
C ASP A 42 0.15 -17.72 19.54
N GLN A 43 0.37 -17.69 20.85
CA GLN A 43 1.57 -17.08 21.41
C GLN A 43 2.83 -17.82 20.92
N GLY A 44 3.72 -17.10 20.24
CA GLY A 44 4.95 -17.63 19.69
C GLY A 44 4.85 -18.02 18.21
N ASP A 45 3.66 -17.94 17.60
CA ASP A 45 3.51 -18.17 16.17
C ASP A 45 4.21 -17.07 15.36
N LEU A 46 4.78 -17.46 14.24
CA LEU A 46 5.30 -16.51 13.27
C LEU A 46 4.11 -15.87 12.53
N ILE A 47 4.05 -14.55 12.56
CA ILE A 47 2.93 -13.79 11.94
C ILE A 47 3.16 -13.56 10.45
N SER A 48 4.42 -13.38 10.05
CA SER A 48 4.81 -13.08 8.67
C SER A 48 6.25 -13.49 8.43
N ASN A 49 6.52 -14.03 7.25
CA ASN A 49 7.84 -14.33 6.74
C ASN A 49 7.89 -13.90 5.28
N ALA A 50 8.03 -12.60 5.04
CA ALA A 50 7.83 -12.00 3.74
C ALA A 50 9.15 -11.54 3.10
N VAL A 51 9.24 -11.76 1.79
CA VAL A 51 10.27 -11.17 0.92
C VAL A 51 9.58 -10.19 -0.03
N GLY A 52 10.10 -8.99 -0.10
CA GLY A 52 9.61 -7.93 -1.01
C GLY A 52 10.71 -7.45 -1.95
N LEU A 53 10.32 -7.09 -3.17
CA LEU A 53 11.19 -6.51 -4.17
C LEU A 53 10.50 -5.32 -4.82
N THR A 54 11.19 -4.19 -4.86
CA THR A 54 10.79 -3.04 -5.69
C THR A 54 11.87 -2.79 -6.73
N THR A 55 11.47 -2.69 -7.98
CA THR A 55 12.35 -2.46 -9.12
C THR A 55 11.97 -1.16 -9.81
N GLU A 56 12.98 -0.36 -10.14
CA GLU A 56 12.83 0.89 -10.88
C GLU A 56 13.71 0.83 -12.14
N LEU A 57 13.14 1.25 -13.26
CA LEU A 57 13.83 1.38 -14.54
C LEU A 57 13.61 2.78 -15.08
N SER A 58 14.69 3.51 -15.31
CA SER A 58 14.68 4.82 -15.93
C SER A 58 15.46 4.77 -17.24
N MET A 59 14.87 5.29 -18.31
CA MET A 59 15.49 5.40 -19.62
C MET A 59 15.43 6.84 -20.09
N ASN A 60 16.54 7.35 -20.61
CA ASN A 60 16.63 8.71 -21.12
C ASN A 60 17.21 8.72 -22.52
N TRP A 61 16.58 9.47 -23.43
CA TRP A 61 17.06 9.66 -24.78
C TRP A 61 16.76 11.09 -25.24
N ARG A 62 17.77 11.90 -25.32
CA ARG A 62 17.65 13.35 -25.58
C ARG A 62 16.72 14.01 -24.56
N GLU A 63 15.67 14.72 -25.04
CA GLU A 63 14.67 15.37 -24.20
C GLU A 63 13.56 14.40 -23.72
N TRP A 64 13.57 13.16 -24.18
CA TRP A 64 12.58 12.16 -23.80
C TRP A 64 13.10 11.22 -22.71
N GLY A 65 12.20 10.80 -21.85
CA GLY A 65 12.48 9.75 -20.91
C GLY A 65 11.27 8.88 -20.66
N ALA A 66 11.53 7.73 -20.05
CA ALA A 66 10.51 6.81 -19.57
C ALA A 66 10.91 6.30 -18.19
N PHE A 67 9.93 6.11 -17.34
CA PHE A 67 10.11 5.57 -16.00
C PHE A 67 9.09 4.47 -15.74
N VAL A 68 9.58 3.35 -15.19
CA VAL A 68 8.74 2.22 -14.78
C VAL A 68 9.15 1.81 -13.38
N ARG A 69 8.18 1.65 -12.48
CA ARG A 69 8.36 1.12 -11.14
C ARG A 69 7.37 0.00 -10.87
N ALA A 70 7.86 -1.12 -10.44
CA ALA A 70 7.05 -2.26 -10.07
C ALA A 70 7.47 -2.76 -8.68
N THR A 71 6.52 -3.29 -7.92
CA THR A 71 6.76 -3.90 -6.62
C THR A 71 6.07 -5.25 -6.53
N GLY A 72 6.67 -6.15 -5.80
CA GLY A 72 6.08 -7.45 -5.47
C GLY A 72 6.52 -7.91 -4.09
N PHE A 73 5.71 -8.73 -3.46
CA PHE A 73 6.06 -9.41 -2.23
C PHE A 73 5.46 -10.81 -2.20
N TYR A 74 6.07 -11.67 -1.41
CA TYR A 74 5.62 -13.02 -1.12
C TYR A 74 5.84 -13.30 0.36
N ASP A 75 4.78 -13.64 1.08
CA ASP A 75 4.80 -14.02 2.49
C ASP A 75 4.56 -15.53 2.60
N PHE A 76 5.63 -16.25 2.91
CA PHE A 76 5.62 -17.71 3.02
C PHE A 76 4.68 -18.20 4.12
N GLU A 77 4.62 -17.48 5.26
CA GLU A 77 3.74 -17.84 6.37
C GLU A 77 2.27 -17.71 5.98
N THR A 78 1.91 -16.59 5.37
CA THR A 78 0.53 -16.34 4.96
C THR A 78 0.07 -17.29 3.84
N GLU A 79 0.95 -17.61 2.88
CA GLU A 79 0.61 -18.51 1.76
C GLU A 79 0.45 -19.97 2.19
N ASP A 80 1.20 -20.42 3.20
CA ASP A 80 1.15 -21.81 3.71
C ASP A 80 -0.07 -22.06 4.63
N ARG A 81 -0.79 -21.05 5.04
CA ARG A 81 -1.93 -21.18 5.97
C ARG A 81 -3.20 -21.65 5.28
N ASP A 82 -3.85 -22.68 5.85
CA ASP A 82 -5.13 -23.22 5.37
C ASP A 82 -6.36 -22.43 5.87
N ASP A 83 -6.20 -21.62 6.93
CA ASP A 83 -7.29 -20.85 7.55
C ASP A 83 -7.49 -19.46 6.91
N ILE A 84 -6.70 -19.13 5.90
CA ILE A 84 -6.79 -17.88 5.11
C ILE A 84 -7.34 -18.20 3.72
N SER A 85 -8.42 -17.51 3.33
CA SER A 85 -9.03 -17.70 2.01
C SER A 85 -8.09 -17.25 0.88
N ASP A 86 -8.20 -17.86 -0.31
CA ASP A 86 -7.43 -17.49 -1.50
C ASP A 86 -7.58 -16.00 -1.86
N ALA A 87 -8.79 -15.45 -1.70
CA ALA A 87 -9.04 -14.03 -1.90
C ALA A 87 -8.28 -13.13 -0.91
N ALA A 88 -8.00 -13.60 0.30
CA ALA A 88 -7.18 -12.88 1.25
C ALA A 88 -5.68 -13.11 0.95
N LYS A 89 -5.25 -14.34 0.64
CA LYS A 89 -3.87 -14.65 0.24
C LYS A 89 -3.41 -13.79 -0.93
N SER A 90 -4.24 -13.63 -1.97
CA SER A 90 -3.93 -12.76 -3.12
C SER A 90 -3.74 -11.27 -2.78
N ARG A 91 -4.04 -10.85 -1.56
CA ARG A 91 -3.89 -9.46 -1.09
C ARG A 91 -2.77 -9.29 -0.08
N ILE A 92 -2.64 -10.25 0.84
CA ILE A 92 -1.72 -10.17 1.98
C ILE A 92 -0.62 -11.23 1.96
N GLY A 93 -0.77 -12.31 1.18
CA GLY A 93 0.21 -13.39 1.03
C GLY A 93 1.17 -13.12 -0.11
N SER A 94 0.67 -12.87 -1.31
CA SER A 94 1.52 -12.57 -2.46
C SER A 94 0.88 -11.58 -3.39
N ARG A 95 1.68 -10.64 -3.91
CA ARG A 95 1.17 -9.65 -4.84
C ARG A 95 2.29 -9.02 -5.67
N ALA A 96 2.02 -8.84 -6.97
CA ALA A 96 2.84 -8.02 -7.86
C ALA A 96 2.00 -6.84 -8.39
N ARG A 97 2.60 -5.65 -8.45
CA ARG A 97 1.94 -4.43 -8.93
C ARG A 97 2.88 -3.60 -9.78
N LEU A 98 2.35 -3.09 -10.87
CA LEU A 98 2.94 -1.96 -11.58
C LEU A 98 2.52 -0.67 -10.85
N LEU A 99 3.47 0.02 -10.26
CA LEU A 99 3.26 1.30 -9.59
C LEU A 99 3.27 2.42 -10.63
N ASP A 100 4.44 2.85 -11.07
CA ASP A 100 4.55 3.91 -12.05
C ASP A 100 4.92 3.35 -13.42
N ALA A 101 4.37 3.93 -14.47
CA ALA A 101 4.71 3.67 -15.87
C ALA A 101 4.33 4.89 -16.70
N PHE A 102 5.28 5.78 -16.93
CA PHE A 102 5.04 7.00 -17.68
C PHE A 102 6.21 7.33 -18.60
N VAL A 103 5.90 8.08 -19.64
CA VAL A 103 6.88 8.74 -20.48
C VAL A 103 6.86 10.24 -20.19
N TYR A 104 8.00 10.89 -20.35
CA TYR A 104 8.12 12.32 -20.14
C TYR A 104 8.97 12.97 -21.21
N ARG A 105 8.79 14.26 -21.34
CA ARG A 105 9.62 15.10 -22.19
C ARG A 105 9.94 16.40 -21.49
N ASP A 106 11.23 16.72 -21.50
CA ASP A 106 11.69 18.07 -21.14
C ASP A 106 11.67 18.96 -22.38
N PHE A 107 11.31 20.23 -22.19
CA PHE A 107 11.26 21.19 -23.28
C PHE A 107 11.64 22.59 -22.78
N SER A 108 12.03 23.43 -23.72
CA SER A 108 12.28 24.85 -23.49
C SER A 108 11.53 25.68 -24.51
N ILE A 109 10.92 26.77 -24.08
CA ILE A 109 10.22 27.75 -24.93
C ILE A 109 10.97 29.07 -24.80
N GLY A 110 11.68 29.45 -25.86
CA GLY A 110 12.59 30.58 -25.82
C GLY A 110 13.76 30.33 -24.86
N GLU A 111 14.26 31.41 -24.25
CA GLU A 111 15.40 31.36 -23.33
C GLU A 111 14.99 31.29 -21.85
N SER A 112 13.74 31.55 -21.52
CA SER A 112 13.30 31.79 -20.15
C SER A 112 12.37 30.71 -19.59
N VAL A 113 11.56 30.03 -20.43
CA VAL A 113 10.57 29.07 -19.97
C VAL A 113 11.08 27.66 -20.21
N THR A 114 11.24 26.90 -19.13
CA THR A 114 11.52 25.45 -19.20
C THR A 114 10.32 24.68 -18.68
N GLY A 115 10.13 23.47 -19.15
CA GLY A 115 9.03 22.64 -18.67
C GLY A 115 9.28 21.14 -18.85
N ASN A 116 8.43 20.38 -18.19
CA ASN A 116 8.37 18.92 -18.29
C ASN A 116 6.91 18.50 -18.43
N VAL A 117 6.65 17.56 -19.32
CA VAL A 117 5.34 16.93 -19.49
C VAL A 117 5.49 15.44 -19.24
N ARG A 118 4.58 14.85 -18.48
CA ARG A 118 4.52 13.41 -18.19
C ARG A 118 3.15 12.86 -18.56
N ILE A 119 3.12 11.72 -19.21
CA ILE A 119 1.88 11.01 -19.53
C ILE A 119 2.01 9.54 -19.16
N GLY A 120 1.03 9.03 -18.45
CA GLY A 120 0.97 7.64 -18.03
C GLY A 120 0.54 7.47 -16.59
N LYS A 121 0.82 6.29 -16.06
CA LYS A 121 0.52 5.94 -14.67
C LYS A 121 1.59 6.49 -13.75
N GLN A 122 1.23 7.43 -12.88
CA GLN A 122 2.18 8.13 -12.01
C GLN A 122 1.53 8.56 -10.69
N ALA A 123 2.31 8.57 -9.62
CA ALA A 123 1.95 9.21 -8.37
C ALA A 123 2.38 10.67 -8.43
N VAL A 124 1.43 11.58 -8.25
CA VAL A 124 1.68 13.02 -8.24
C VAL A 124 1.70 13.51 -6.80
N SER A 125 2.81 14.06 -6.34
CA SER A 125 2.96 14.60 -5.00
C SER A 125 3.40 16.05 -5.07
N TRP A 126 2.61 16.93 -4.47
CA TRP A 126 2.93 18.36 -4.32
C TRP A 126 3.48 18.70 -2.93
N GLY A 127 4.01 17.71 -2.25
CA GLY A 127 4.58 17.84 -0.91
C GLY A 127 3.75 17.12 0.16
N GLU A 128 4.14 17.32 1.41
CA GLU A 128 3.48 16.71 2.57
C GLU A 128 2.47 17.67 3.20
N SER A 129 1.36 17.12 3.63
CA SER A 129 0.33 17.86 4.37
C SER A 129 0.24 17.32 5.79
N THR A 130 0.94 17.95 6.72
CA THR A 130 1.06 17.46 8.11
C THR A 130 -0.23 17.66 8.92
N PHE A 131 -0.98 18.74 8.64
CA PHE A 131 -2.12 19.16 9.48
C PHE A 131 -3.48 19.03 8.81
N ILE A 132 -3.53 18.80 7.49
CA ILE A 132 -4.78 18.69 6.73
C ILE A 132 -4.86 17.30 6.13
N GLN A 133 -5.82 16.51 6.59
CA GLN A 133 -6.03 15.15 6.08
C GLN A 133 -6.30 15.16 4.57
N GLY A 134 -5.51 14.36 3.84
CA GLY A 134 -5.58 14.29 2.37
C GLY A 134 -4.87 15.45 1.66
N GLY A 135 -4.82 16.64 2.27
CA GLY A 135 -4.10 17.82 1.80
C GLY A 135 -3.90 17.92 0.28
N ILE A 136 -2.67 18.27 -0.07
CA ILE A 136 -2.26 18.39 -1.48
C ILE A 136 -2.01 17.05 -2.21
N ASN A 137 -2.09 15.93 -1.50
CA ASN A 137 -1.95 14.59 -2.09
C ASN A 137 -3.29 13.88 -2.37
N VAL A 138 -4.41 14.59 -2.28
CA VAL A 138 -5.76 14.06 -2.48
C VAL A 138 -5.98 13.42 -3.86
N VAL A 139 -5.15 13.72 -4.83
CA VAL A 139 -5.20 13.19 -6.20
C VAL A 139 -4.92 11.69 -6.24
N ASN A 140 -4.06 11.19 -5.35
CA ASN A 140 -3.66 9.80 -5.34
C ASN A 140 -4.53 9.02 -4.35
N PRO A 141 -5.20 7.92 -4.75
CA PRO A 141 -5.80 6.99 -3.80
C PRO A 141 -4.72 6.42 -2.86
N ILE A 142 -5.11 6.16 -1.61
CA ILE A 142 -4.19 5.66 -0.58
C ILE A 142 -4.47 4.18 -0.31
N ASP A 143 -3.44 3.35 -0.38
CA ASP A 143 -3.48 1.97 0.09
C ASP A 143 -3.13 1.92 1.59
N VAL A 144 -4.15 2.00 2.43
CA VAL A 144 -4.00 2.01 3.90
C VAL A 144 -3.33 0.72 4.41
N SER A 145 -3.44 -0.40 3.67
CA SER A 145 -2.79 -1.66 4.06
C SER A 145 -1.26 -1.54 4.07
N ARG A 146 -0.70 -0.71 3.21
CA ARG A 146 0.75 -0.44 3.16
C ARG A 146 1.26 0.32 4.36
N LEU A 147 0.47 1.21 4.94
CA LEU A 147 0.86 1.98 6.13
C LEU A 147 1.03 1.10 7.38
N ARG A 148 0.53 -0.13 7.34
CA ARG A 148 0.65 -1.10 8.44
C ARG A 148 1.86 -2.02 8.32
N VAL A 149 2.55 -2.03 7.19
CA VAL A 149 3.75 -2.84 6.98
C VAL A 149 4.92 -2.17 7.67
N ALA A 150 5.62 -2.91 8.53
CA ALA A 150 6.79 -2.39 9.21
C ALA A 150 7.87 -1.96 8.20
N GLY A 151 8.38 -0.74 8.33
CA GLY A 151 9.37 -0.18 7.42
C GLY A 151 8.81 0.37 6.10
N ALA A 152 7.49 0.38 5.90
CA ALA A 152 6.90 0.99 4.71
C ALA A 152 7.05 2.51 4.72
N GLU A 153 7.39 3.08 3.59
CA GLU A 153 7.44 4.53 3.40
C GLU A 153 6.08 5.06 2.94
N LEU A 154 5.74 6.28 3.37
CA LEU A 154 4.45 6.92 3.03
C LEU A 154 4.24 7.00 1.50
N LYS A 155 5.30 7.23 0.73
CA LYS A 155 5.25 7.26 -0.73
C LYS A 155 4.77 5.94 -1.37
N GLU A 156 4.95 4.81 -0.68
CA GLU A 156 4.51 3.49 -1.15
C GLU A 156 3.00 3.27 -0.97
N ALA A 157 2.38 4.06 -0.11
CA ALA A 157 0.95 4.02 0.13
C ALA A 157 0.15 4.75 -0.96
N PHE A 158 0.75 5.70 -1.68
CA PHE A 158 0.08 6.37 -2.79
C PHE A 158 -0.05 5.46 -4.01
N LEU A 159 -1.28 5.31 -4.48
CA LEU A 159 -1.56 4.54 -5.68
C LEU A 159 -1.44 5.46 -6.90
N PRO A 160 -0.55 5.14 -7.85
CA PRO A 160 -0.43 5.90 -9.08
C PRO A 160 -1.71 5.87 -9.92
N ILE A 161 -2.05 6.99 -10.51
CA ILE A 161 -3.19 7.17 -11.42
C ILE A 161 -2.70 7.42 -12.85
N ASN A 162 -3.53 7.11 -13.84
CA ASN A 162 -3.27 7.50 -15.22
C ASN A 162 -3.59 8.99 -15.35
N SER A 163 -2.59 9.77 -15.72
CA SER A 163 -2.71 11.22 -15.78
C SER A 163 -1.77 11.83 -16.82
N LEU A 164 -2.12 13.04 -17.24
CA LEU A 164 -1.25 13.97 -17.92
C LEU A 164 -0.84 15.04 -16.90
N TRP A 165 0.43 15.10 -16.58
CA TRP A 165 0.99 16.13 -15.70
C TRP A 165 1.94 17.01 -16.49
N ALA A 166 1.90 18.31 -16.22
CA ALA A 166 2.82 19.27 -16.83
C ALA A 166 3.29 20.30 -15.81
N SER A 167 4.57 20.65 -15.87
CA SER A 167 5.20 21.69 -15.08
C SER A 167 5.89 22.69 -16.01
N PHE A 168 5.76 23.96 -15.67
CA PHE A 168 6.34 25.09 -16.42
C PHE A 168 7.04 26.02 -15.41
N ASN A 169 8.33 26.22 -15.56
CA ASN A 169 9.06 27.28 -14.87
C ASN A 169 8.94 28.56 -15.71
N LEU A 170 8.07 29.45 -15.30
CA LEU A 170 7.75 30.69 -16.03
C LEU A 170 8.78 31.78 -15.78
N THR A 171 9.33 31.82 -14.57
CA THR A 171 10.43 32.70 -14.14
C THR A 171 11.28 31.98 -13.12
N GLU A 172 12.37 32.59 -12.66
CA GLU A 172 13.21 32.03 -11.58
C GLU A 172 12.46 31.77 -10.27
N ASN A 173 11.35 32.48 -10.03
CA ASN A 173 10.58 32.42 -8.79
C ASN A 173 9.13 31.98 -8.98
N LEU A 174 8.72 31.65 -10.20
CA LEU A 174 7.33 31.25 -10.49
C LEU A 174 7.30 29.99 -11.34
N ALA A 175 6.71 28.93 -10.77
CA ALA A 175 6.40 27.70 -11.46
C ALA A 175 4.89 27.47 -11.48
N LEU A 176 4.39 26.88 -12.56
CA LEU A 176 3.02 26.42 -12.71
C LEU A 176 3.01 24.90 -12.93
N GLU A 177 2.20 24.19 -12.17
CA GLU A 177 1.94 22.77 -12.39
C GLU A 177 0.46 22.55 -12.69
N THR A 178 0.19 21.58 -13.56
CA THR A 178 -1.17 21.22 -13.93
C THR A 178 -1.30 19.69 -14.06
N LEU A 179 -2.47 19.17 -13.75
CA LEU A 179 -2.81 17.76 -13.81
C LEU A 179 -4.17 17.59 -14.50
N TYR A 180 -4.25 16.56 -15.37
CA TYR A 180 -5.48 16.12 -16.02
C TYR A 180 -5.60 14.60 -16.03
#